data_e24fb2471dc95a1704987a37e1bce179
#
_entry.id   e24fb2471dc95a1704987a37e1bce179
#
_cell.length_a   1.000
_cell.length_b   1.000
_cell.length_c   1.000
_cell.angle_alpha   90.00
_cell.angle_beta   90.00
_cell.angle_gamma   90.00
#
_symmetry.space_group_name_H-M   'P 1'
#
loop_
_entity.id
_entity.type
_entity.pdbx_description
1 polymer ?
#
loop_
_entity_poly.entity_id
_entity_poly.type
_entity_poly.pdbx_seq_one_letter_code
_entity_poly.pdbx_strand_id
1 'polypeptide(L)'
;MSFLEITSLSARVGPVPILRNVSLNVAAGEVRALVGESGAGKSMIGKAILGTLPGAIRITGGEIRLDGQNLLALRPAERRRVIGQTAALIPQDPLTALNPVRRIGPQITRRLVDILGWSKRDAEARALDLLAEVHIPDPKRVMQSYPHELSGGMRQRVLIASAFAAEPKLIIADEPTTALDVTVQKQILRLIKEMQERHNTALLFVTHDLGVVAKICQNLTVLFGGKVLEEAAVEAFFAAPQHPYSRALLAATPKYTDPDQNLTPVPQRIIDDLQAELRFAERTTT
;
A
#
# COMPACT_ATOMS: atom_id res chain seq x y z
N MET A 1 -19.73 -5.88 1.15
CA MET A 1 -19.08 -6.61 2.25
C MET A 1 -17.62 -6.22 2.26
N SER A 2 -17.04 -6.04 3.44
CA SER A 2 -15.64 -5.69 3.62
C SER A 2 -14.77 -6.90 3.28
N PHE A 3 -13.70 -6.68 2.51
CA PHE A 3 -12.74 -7.74 2.16
C PHE A 3 -11.56 -7.76 3.13
N LEU A 4 -11.06 -6.57 3.51
CA LEU A 4 -10.07 -6.39 4.57
C LEU A 4 -10.76 -5.66 5.73
N GLU A 5 -10.62 -6.20 6.94
CA GLU A 5 -11.08 -5.56 8.17
C GLU A 5 -9.95 -5.57 9.18
N ILE A 6 -9.60 -4.41 9.68
CA ILE A 6 -8.68 -4.23 10.79
C ILE A 6 -9.46 -3.63 11.95
N THR A 7 -9.41 -4.29 13.11
CA THR A 7 -10.11 -3.85 14.31
C THR A 7 -9.12 -3.66 15.45
N SER A 8 -9.01 -2.43 15.96
CA SER A 8 -8.22 -2.04 17.14
C SER A 8 -6.76 -2.54 17.12
N LEU A 9 -6.14 -2.60 15.91
CA LEU A 9 -4.78 -3.10 15.74
C LEU A 9 -3.78 -2.23 16.50
N SER A 10 -3.02 -2.85 17.39
CA SER A 10 -1.96 -2.20 18.16
C SER A 10 -0.65 -2.95 18.00
N ALA A 11 0.46 -2.22 17.84
CA ALA A 11 1.80 -2.80 17.70
C ALA A 11 2.87 -1.93 18.35
N ARG A 12 3.96 -2.55 18.86
CA ARG A 12 5.04 -1.90 19.61
C ARG A 12 6.41 -2.38 19.18
N VAL A 13 7.42 -1.50 19.35
CA VAL A 13 8.85 -1.86 19.39
C VAL A 13 9.34 -1.62 20.81
N GLY A 14 9.63 -2.69 21.56
CA GLY A 14 9.90 -2.56 22.99
C GLY A 14 8.77 -1.81 23.71
N PRO A 15 9.07 -0.72 24.44
CA PRO A 15 8.04 0.10 25.10
C PRO A 15 7.31 1.07 24.16
N VAL A 16 7.84 1.34 22.96
CA VAL A 16 7.35 2.38 22.06
C VAL A 16 6.21 1.87 21.19
N PRO A 17 4.99 2.42 21.31
CA PRO A 17 3.87 2.06 20.43
C PRO A 17 4.07 2.65 19.02
N ILE A 18 3.85 1.81 18.00
CA ILE A 18 3.93 2.15 16.58
C ILE A 18 2.55 2.24 15.95
N LEU A 19 1.62 1.36 16.35
CA LEU A 19 0.22 1.41 15.98
C LEU A 19 -0.63 1.45 17.26
N ARG A 20 -1.70 2.25 17.25
CA ARG A 20 -2.54 2.58 18.41
C ARG A 20 -4.01 2.43 18.06
N ASN A 21 -4.59 1.26 18.35
CA ASN A 21 -6.01 0.94 18.12
C ASN A 21 -6.47 1.29 16.69
N VAL A 22 -5.65 0.96 15.69
CA VAL A 22 -5.97 1.24 14.30
C VAL A 22 -7.13 0.35 13.88
N SER A 23 -8.20 0.99 13.39
CA SER A 23 -9.32 0.31 12.75
C SER A 23 -9.50 0.90 11.36
N LEU A 24 -9.66 0.06 10.35
CA LEU A 24 -10.01 0.43 8.99
C LEU A 24 -10.58 -0.76 8.24
N ASN A 25 -11.31 -0.51 7.19
CA ASN A 25 -11.82 -1.54 6.31
C ASN A 25 -11.56 -1.19 4.84
N VAL A 26 -11.53 -2.21 3.98
CA VAL A 26 -11.48 -2.05 2.53
C VAL A 26 -12.49 -3.01 1.91
N ALA A 27 -13.42 -2.49 1.13
CA ALA A 27 -14.39 -3.32 0.42
C ALA A 27 -13.75 -4.02 -0.79
N ALA A 28 -14.39 -5.07 -1.29
CA ALA A 28 -13.95 -5.72 -2.52
C ALA A 28 -14.00 -4.72 -3.69
N GLY A 29 -12.94 -4.63 -4.48
CA GLY A 29 -12.82 -3.70 -5.60
C GLY A 29 -12.65 -2.23 -5.21
N GLU A 30 -12.59 -1.89 -3.91
CA GLU A 30 -12.37 -0.52 -3.43
C GLU A 30 -10.88 -0.13 -3.54
N VAL A 31 -10.61 1.12 -3.90
CA VAL A 31 -9.30 1.76 -3.71
C VAL A 31 -9.39 2.70 -2.53
N ARG A 32 -8.80 2.30 -1.41
CA ARG A 32 -8.71 3.12 -0.19
C ARG A 32 -7.30 3.67 -0.02
N ALA A 33 -7.21 4.98 0.18
CA ALA A 33 -5.95 5.61 0.53
C ALA A 33 -5.66 5.49 2.04
N LEU A 34 -4.38 5.31 2.37
CA LEU A 34 -3.86 5.48 3.71
C LEU A 34 -2.86 6.63 3.69
N VAL A 35 -3.24 7.77 4.24
CA VAL A 35 -2.47 9.03 4.15
C VAL A 35 -1.96 9.48 5.50
N GLY A 36 -0.91 10.31 5.50
CA GLY A 36 -0.29 10.88 6.68
C GLY A 36 1.19 11.16 6.44
N GLU A 37 1.83 11.84 7.37
CA GLU A 37 3.26 12.15 7.29
C GLU A 37 4.15 10.91 7.31
N SER A 38 5.43 11.11 6.96
CA SER A 38 6.45 10.06 7.12
C SER A 38 6.53 9.64 8.60
N GLY A 39 6.60 8.33 8.85
CA GLY A 39 6.60 7.81 10.24
C GLY A 39 5.22 7.68 10.89
N ALA A 40 4.12 8.07 10.23
CA ALA A 40 2.76 7.92 10.80
C ALA A 40 2.31 6.47 11.03
N GLY A 41 3.07 5.46 10.55
CA GLY A 41 2.73 4.03 10.71
C GLY A 41 2.10 3.39 9.49
N LYS A 42 1.91 4.10 8.39
CA LYS A 42 1.24 3.63 7.16
C LYS A 42 1.81 2.30 6.64
N SER A 43 3.10 2.25 6.35
CA SER A 43 3.77 1.03 5.85
C SER A 43 3.77 -0.10 6.88
N MET A 44 3.67 0.21 8.20
CA MET A 44 3.57 -0.81 9.24
C MET A 44 2.22 -1.53 9.20
N ILE A 45 1.14 -0.83 8.88
CA ILE A 45 -0.18 -1.44 8.65
C ILE A 45 -0.09 -2.43 7.46
N GLY A 46 0.47 -2.00 6.34
CA GLY A 46 0.69 -2.87 5.17
C GLY A 46 1.52 -4.12 5.51
N LYS A 47 2.63 -3.94 6.24
CA LYS A 47 3.48 -5.04 6.69
C LYS A 47 2.78 -5.96 7.70
N ALA A 48 1.90 -5.43 8.56
CA ALA A 48 1.10 -6.24 9.47
C ALA A 48 0.13 -7.16 8.72
N ILE A 49 -0.58 -6.63 7.71
CA ILE A 49 -1.48 -7.39 6.84
C ILE A 49 -0.71 -8.49 6.12
N LEU A 50 0.44 -8.17 5.53
CA LEU A 50 1.28 -9.11 4.78
C LEU A 50 2.09 -10.08 5.66
N GLY A 51 2.05 -9.90 6.98
CA GLY A 51 2.84 -10.74 7.90
C GLY A 51 4.35 -10.56 7.76
N THR A 52 4.80 -9.39 7.33
CA THR A 52 6.21 -9.05 7.06
C THR A 52 6.76 -7.97 8.00
N LEU A 53 6.15 -7.81 9.17
CA LEU A 53 6.66 -6.90 10.21
C LEU A 53 8.10 -7.26 10.59
N PRO A 54 8.99 -6.26 10.78
CA PRO A 54 10.30 -6.48 11.36
C PRO A 54 10.21 -7.22 12.71
N GLY A 55 11.14 -8.13 12.97
CA GLY A 55 11.11 -8.99 14.17
C GLY A 55 11.12 -8.24 15.52
N ALA A 56 11.55 -6.97 15.53
CA ALA A 56 11.48 -6.11 16.69
C ALA A 56 10.06 -5.59 16.98
N ILE A 57 9.15 -5.62 16.00
CA ILE A 57 7.77 -5.14 16.14
C ILE A 57 6.86 -6.29 16.53
N ARG A 58 6.11 -6.10 17.60
CA ARG A 58 5.11 -7.06 18.08
C ARG A 58 3.72 -6.45 18.01
N ILE A 59 2.77 -7.20 17.45
CA ILE A 59 1.35 -6.90 17.57
C ILE A 59 0.93 -7.20 19.01
N THR A 60 0.31 -6.25 19.68
CA THR A 60 -0.07 -6.33 21.11
C THR A 60 -1.59 -6.44 21.29
N GLY A 61 -2.37 -6.21 20.24
CA GLY A 61 -3.83 -6.33 20.30
C GLY A 61 -4.49 -6.11 18.94
N GLY A 62 -5.77 -6.43 18.88
CA GLY A 62 -6.60 -6.25 17.71
C GLY A 62 -6.66 -7.47 16.78
N GLU A 63 -7.33 -7.30 15.67
CA GLU A 63 -7.56 -8.33 14.66
C GLU A 63 -7.28 -7.80 13.26
N ILE A 64 -6.86 -8.69 12.36
CA ILE A 64 -6.76 -8.45 10.92
C ILE A 64 -7.52 -9.58 10.24
N ARG A 65 -8.67 -9.26 9.65
CA ARG A 65 -9.49 -10.20 8.88
C ARG A 65 -9.31 -9.97 7.39
N LEU A 66 -9.03 -11.02 6.66
CA LEU A 66 -8.94 -11.03 5.21
C LEU A 66 -9.95 -12.08 4.70
N ASP A 67 -10.93 -11.62 3.91
CA ASP A 67 -12.05 -12.47 3.47
C ASP A 67 -12.73 -13.20 4.64
N GLY A 68 -13.01 -12.48 5.74
CA GLY A 68 -13.61 -13.00 6.98
C GLY A 68 -12.67 -13.80 7.89
N GLN A 69 -11.47 -14.17 7.44
CA GLN A 69 -10.53 -15.00 8.19
C GLN A 69 -9.53 -14.16 9.01
N ASN A 70 -9.48 -14.34 10.33
CA ASN A 70 -8.55 -13.62 11.20
C ASN A 70 -7.12 -14.16 11.03
N LEU A 71 -6.26 -13.38 10.37
CA LEU A 71 -4.88 -13.74 10.07
C LEU A 71 -4.02 -13.93 11.32
N LEU A 72 -4.32 -13.20 12.41
CA LEU A 72 -3.52 -13.24 13.63
C LEU A 72 -3.78 -14.52 14.44
N ALA A 73 -4.94 -15.14 14.26
CA ALA A 73 -5.29 -16.42 14.91
C ALA A 73 -4.70 -17.65 14.20
N LEU A 74 -4.19 -17.50 12.96
CA LEU A 74 -3.64 -18.58 12.17
C LEU A 74 -2.21 -18.93 12.58
N ARG A 75 -1.86 -20.21 12.48
CA ARG A 75 -0.47 -20.66 12.57
C ARG A 75 0.39 -20.00 11.47
N PRO A 76 1.68 -19.72 11.70
CA PRO A 76 2.51 -18.98 10.74
C PRO A 76 2.54 -19.53 9.31
N ALA A 77 2.54 -20.86 9.15
CA ALA A 77 2.52 -21.50 7.82
C ALA A 77 1.20 -21.28 7.08
N GLU A 78 0.09 -21.41 7.79
CA GLU A 78 -1.27 -21.23 7.30
C GLU A 78 -1.53 -19.77 6.92
N ARG A 79 -1.13 -18.83 7.80
CA ARG A 79 -1.18 -17.40 7.52
C ARG A 79 -0.41 -17.02 6.26
N ARG A 80 0.84 -17.53 6.10
CA ARG A 80 1.62 -17.29 4.88
C ARG A 80 0.92 -17.81 3.62
N ARG A 81 0.27 -18.97 3.71
CA ARG A 81 -0.48 -19.54 2.59
C ARG A 81 -1.68 -18.66 2.22
N VAL A 82 -2.49 -18.28 3.21
CA VAL A 82 -3.67 -17.41 2.98
C VAL A 82 -3.24 -16.09 2.36
N ILE A 83 -2.27 -15.39 2.96
CA ILE A 83 -1.76 -14.13 2.41
C ILE A 83 -1.19 -14.34 1.01
N GLY A 84 -0.38 -15.39 0.81
CA GLY A 84 0.22 -15.69 -0.49
C GLY A 84 -0.79 -16.02 -1.58
N GLN A 85 -1.99 -16.45 -1.27
CA GLN A 85 -3.07 -16.71 -2.21
C GLN A 85 -3.94 -15.48 -2.49
N THR A 86 -4.07 -14.57 -1.52
CA THR A 86 -5.09 -13.51 -1.56
C THR A 86 -4.55 -12.09 -1.65
N ALA A 87 -3.34 -11.83 -1.14
CA ALA A 87 -2.80 -10.47 -1.08
C ALA A 87 -1.44 -10.34 -1.78
N ALA A 88 -1.15 -9.17 -2.33
CA ALA A 88 0.13 -8.84 -2.96
C ALA A 88 0.63 -7.45 -2.53
N LEU A 89 1.90 -7.16 -2.82
CA LEU A 89 2.56 -5.88 -2.56
C LEU A 89 3.06 -5.27 -3.86
N ILE A 90 2.78 -3.99 -4.07
CA ILE A 90 3.54 -3.13 -4.97
C ILE A 90 4.43 -2.26 -4.06
N PRO A 91 5.74 -2.52 -4.01
CA PRO A 91 6.66 -1.82 -3.11
C PRO A 91 7.03 -0.44 -3.61
N GLN A 92 7.60 0.39 -2.72
CA GLN A 92 8.01 1.76 -2.98
C GLN A 92 9.19 1.85 -3.95
N ASP A 93 10.20 1.02 -3.76
CA ASP A 93 11.45 1.07 -4.54
C ASP A 93 11.64 -0.18 -5.40
N PRO A 94 11.55 -0.03 -6.74
CA PRO A 94 11.75 -1.14 -7.65
C PRO A 94 13.19 -1.66 -7.69
N LEU A 95 14.18 -0.89 -7.25
CA LEU A 95 15.58 -1.30 -7.24
C LEU A 95 15.85 -2.35 -6.16
N THR A 96 15.22 -2.20 -5.01
CA THR A 96 15.38 -3.12 -3.88
C THR A 96 14.42 -4.30 -3.92
N ALA A 97 13.29 -4.17 -4.63
CA ALA A 97 12.25 -5.19 -4.70
C ALA A 97 12.57 -6.33 -5.68
N LEU A 98 13.26 -6.01 -6.78
CA LEU A 98 13.70 -7.02 -7.76
C LEU A 98 15.08 -7.56 -7.39
N ASN A 99 15.22 -8.88 -7.39
CA ASN A 99 16.52 -9.52 -7.16
C ASN A 99 17.46 -9.29 -8.37
N PRO A 100 18.57 -8.53 -8.21
CA PRO A 100 19.41 -8.12 -9.32
C PRO A 100 20.14 -9.28 -10.03
N VAL A 101 20.33 -10.42 -9.36
CA VAL A 101 21.03 -11.59 -9.90
C VAL A 101 20.08 -12.64 -10.48
N ARG A 102 18.78 -12.34 -10.56
CA ARG A 102 17.77 -13.22 -11.17
C ARG A 102 17.12 -12.55 -12.36
N ARG A 103 16.80 -13.32 -13.38
CA ARG A 103 15.99 -12.87 -14.52
C ARG A 103 14.57 -12.51 -14.10
N ILE A 104 13.91 -11.66 -14.84
CA ILE A 104 12.57 -11.15 -14.58
C ILE A 104 11.52 -12.28 -14.57
N GLY A 105 11.53 -13.15 -15.58
CA GLY A 105 10.53 -14.21 -15.72
C GLY A 105 10.34 -15.04 -14.45
N PRO A 106 11.40 -15.68 -13.93
CA PRO A 106 11.34 -16.43 -12.67
C PRO A 106 10.86 -15.62 -11.45
N GLN A 107 11.04 -14.29 -11.45
CA GLN A 107 10.56 -13.46 -10.35
C GLN A 107 9.04 -13.23 -10.39
N ILE A 108 8.47 -13.15 -11.59
CA ILE A 108 7.00 -13.05 -11.77
C ILE A 108 6.34 -14.41 -11.52
N THR A 109 6.90 -15.49 -12.09
CA THR A 109 6.25 -16.80 -12.08
C THR A 109 6.37 -17.57 -10.78
N ARG A 110 7.36 -17.22 -9.92
CA ARG A 110 7.67 -17.99 -8.71
C ARG A 110 6.45 -18.17 -7.78
N ARG A 111 5.67 -17.12 -7.58
CA ARG A 111 4.49 -17.19 -6.72
C ARG A 111 3.43 -18.12 -7.29
N LEU A 112 3.24 -18.12 -8.62
CA LEU A 112 2.30 -19.00 -9.32
C LEU A 112 2.70 -20.46 -9.15
N VAL A 113 3.98 -20.77 -9.29
CA VAL A 113 4.48 -22.15 -9.19
C VAL A 113 4.57 -22.61 -7.73
N ASP A 114 5.26 -21.83 -6.85
CA ASP A 114 5.62 -22.29 -5.52
C ASP A 114 4.45 -22.23 -4.52
N ILE A 115 3.48 -21.30 -4.73
CA ILE A 115 2.37 -21.09 -3.79
C ILE A 115 1.05 -21.59 -4.37
N LEU A 116 0.80 -21.33 -5.67
CA LEU A 116 -0.47 -21.68 -6.31
C LEU A 116 -0.41 -23.03 -7.04
N GLY A 117 0.77 -23.64 -7.17
CA GLY A 117 0.94 -24.97 -7.78
C GLY A 117 0.74 -25.01 -9.30
N TRP A 118 0.86 -23.86 -9.98
CA TRP A 118 0.73 -23.81 -11.44
C TRP A 118 1.87 -24.53 -12.14
N SER A 119 1.59 -25.06 -13.35
CA SER A 119 2.67 -25.54 -14.20
C SER A 119 3.59 -24.39 -14.60
N LYS A 120 4.87 -24.66 -14.84
CA LYS A 120 5.82 -23.64 -15.33
C LYS A 120 5.33 -23.00 -16.64
N ARG A 121 4.77 -23.82 -17.54
CA ARG A 121 4.25 -23.38 -18.84
C ARG A 121 3.11 -22.36 -18.67
N ASP A 122 2.14 -22.66 -17.82
CA ASP A 122 0.98 -21.78 -17.59
C ASP A 122 1.40 -20.50 -16.87
N ALA A 123 2.33 -20.61 -15.90
CA ALA A 123 2.90 -19.47 -15.21
C ALA A 123 3.69 -18.55 -16.15
N GLU A 124 4.45 -19.10 -17.11
CA GLU A 124 5.17 -18.31 -18.12
C GLU A 124 4.21 -17.64 -19.10
N ALA A 125 3.17 -18.34 -19.57
CA ALA A 125 2.14 -17.75 -20.42
C ALA A 125 1.46 -16.58 -19.72
N ARG A 126 1.03 -16.77 -18.47
CA ARG A 126 0.43 -15.69 -17.65
C ARG A 126 1.36 -14.50 -17.45
N ALA A 127 2.65 -14.76 -17.22
CA ALA A 127 3.63 -13.68 -17.07
C ALA A 127 3.81 -12.87 -18.36
N LEU A 128 3.79 -13.51 -19.53
CA LEU A 128 3.87 -12.85 -20.84
C LEU A 128 2.63 -11.95 -21.07
N ASP A 129 1.43 -12.48 -20.78
CA ASP A 129 0.18 -11.72 -20.92
C ASP A 129 0.19 -10.48 -20.03
N LEU A 130 0.59 -10.63 -18.75
CA LEU A 130 0.67 -9.51 -17.81
C LEU A 130 1.71 -8.47 -18.22
N LEU A 131 2.87 -8.88 -18.71
CA LEU A 131 3.86 -7.95 -19.22
C LEU A 131 3.33 -7.15 -20.41
N ALA A 132 2.50 -7.76 -21.26
CA ALA A 132 1.80 -7.05 -22.33
C ALA A 132 0.73 -6.10 -21.78
N GLU A 133 -0.07 -6.53 -20.79
CA GLU A 133 -1.07 -5.70 -20.11
C GLU A 133 -0.46 -4.44 -19.47
N VAL A 134 0.74 -4.55 -18.90
CA VAL A 134 1.46 -3.38 -18.35
C VAL A 134 2.29 -2.61 -19.39
N HIS A 135 2.04 -2.86 -20.67
CA HIS A 135 2.64 -2.13 -21.79
C HIS A 135 4.17 -2.27 -21.87
N ILE A 136 4.70 -3.45 -21.60
CA ILE A 136 6.09 -3.79 -21.89
C ILE A 136 6.21 -4.10 -23.39
N PRO A 137 7.11 -3.40 -24.15
CA PRO A 137 7.13 -3.52 -25.61
C PRO A 137 7.58 -4.88 -26.15
N ASP A 138 8.40 -5.61 -25.40
CA ASP A 138 8.90 -6.96 -25.77
C ASP A 138 8.87 -7.86 -24.53
N PRO A 139 7.70 -8.45 -24.20
CA PRO A 139 7.56 -9.31 -23.03
C PRO A 139 8.52 -10.50 -23.02
N LYS A 140 8.75 -11.14 -24.18
CA LYS A 140 9.62 -12.32 -24.28
C LYS A 140 11.07 -11.98 -23.95
N ARG A 141 11.58 -10.87 -24.47
CA ARG A 141 12.91 -10.38 -24.15
C ARG A 141 13.02 -10.02 -22.68
N VAL A 142 12.05 -9.28 -22.14
CA VAL A 142 12.06 -8.84 -20.74
C VAL A 142 12.00 -10.02 -19.78
N MET A 143 11.27 -11.09 -20.07
CA MET A 143 11.29 -12.32 -19.27
C MET A 143 12.71 -12.89 -19.09
N GLN A 144 13.58 -12.71 -20.06
CA GLN A 144 14.97 -13.20 -20.06
C GLN A 144 15.97 -12.16 -19.54
N SER A 145 15.56 -10.90 -19.43
CA SER A 145 16.41 -9.79 -18.95
C SER A 145 16.60 -9.85 -17.44
N TYR A 146 17.69 -9.20 -16.98
CA TYR A 146 17.93 -8.91 -15.58
C TYR A 146 17.38 -7.51 -15.21
N PRO A 147 17.11 -7.21 -13.93
CA PRO A 147 16.60 -5.90 -13.52
C PRO A 147 17.47 -4.72 -13.98
N HIS A 148 18.78 -4.85 -13.96
CA HIS A 148 19.70 -3.77 -14.35
C HIS A 148 19.65 -3.42 -15.84
N GLU A 149 19.11 -4.30 -16.70
CA GLU A 149 18.92 -4.04 -18.13
C GLU A 149 17.62 -3.27 -18.44
N LEU A 150 16.81 -2.99 -17.42
CA LEU A 150 15.53 -2.29 -17.55
C LEU A 150 15.61 -0.86 -17.03
N SER A 151 14.87 0.07 -17.66
CA SER A 151 14.67 1.42 -17.12
C SER A 151 13.86 1.39 -15.81
N GLY A 152 13.91 2.47 -15.03
CA GLY A 152 13.14 2.58 -13.78
C GLY A 152 11.64 2.37 -13.98
N GLY A 153 11.07 3.00 -15.00
CA GLY A 153 9.65 2.82 -15.34
C GLY A 153 9.31 1.39 -15.78
N MET A 154 10.21 0.71 -16.51
CA MET A 154 10.02 -0.70 -16.87
C MET A 154 10.07 -1.61 -15.64
N ARG A 155 10.99 -1.39 -14.71
CA ARG A 155 11.04 -2.15 -13.45
C ARG A 155 9.75 -1.99 -12.65
N GLN A 156 9.21 -0.77 -12.57
CA GLN A 156 7.94 -0.51 -11.89
C GLN A 156 6.77 -1.24 -12.57
N ARG A 157 6.70 -1.25 -13.90
CA ARG A 157 5.70 -2.01 -14.66
C ARG A 157 5.81 -3.53 -14.40
N VAL A 158 7.03 -4.05 -14.34
CA VAL A 158 7.30 -5.46 -13.99
C VAL A 158 6.81 -5.79 -12.57
N LEU A 159 7.02 -4.90 -11.60
CA LEU A 159 6.52 -5.11 -10.23
C LEU A 159 4.99 -5.08 -10.17
N ILE A 160 4.34 -4.20 -10.93
CA ILE A 160 2.89 -4.17 -11.05
C ILE A 160 2.40 -5.50 -11.66
N ALA A 161 2.97 -5.93 -12.80
CA ALA A 161 2.64 -7.23 -13.40
C ALA A 161 2.82 -8.39 -12.39
N SER A 162 3.92 -8.41 -11.66
CA SER A 162 4.18 -9.41 -10.63
C SER A 162 3.16 -9.41 -9.50
N ALA A 163 2.69 -8.23 -9.07
CA ALA A 163 1.67 -8.11 -8.04
C ALA A 163 0.33 -8.69 -8.50
N PHE A 164 -0.06 -8.45 -9.75
CA PHE A 164 -1.32 -8.96 -10.33
C PHE A 164 -1.22 -10.42 -10.83
N ALA A 165 -0.03 -11.02 -10.86
CA ALA A 165 0.19 -12.34 -11.48
C ALA A 165 -0.70 -13.44 -10.88
N ALA A 166 -0.84 -13.45 -9.58
CA ALA A 166 -1.63 -14.44 -8.84
C ALA A 166 -3.12 -14.07 -8.66
N GLU A 167 -3.61 -13.09 -9.42
CA GLU A 167 -4.98 -12.56 -9.32
C GLU A 167 -5.40 -12.25 -7.88
N PRO A 168 -4.61 -11.43 -7.16
CA PRO A 168 -4.87 -11.16 -5.76
C PRO A 168 -6.18 -10.41 -5.60
N LYS A 169 -6.89 -10.70 -4.52
CA LYS A 169 -8.10 -9.96 -4.14
C LYS A 169 -7.77 -8.65 -3.41
N LEU A 170 -6.55 -8.54 -2.85
CA LEU A 170 -6.04 -7.32 -2.21
C LEU A 170 -4.62 -7.01 -2.70
N ILE A 171 -4.37 -5.76 -3.05
CA ILE A 171 -3.01 -5.26 -3.26
C ILE A 171 -2.75 -4.13 -2.25
N ILE A 172 -1.57 -4.17 -1.63
CA ILE A 172 -1.04 -3.06 -0.87
C ILE A 172 -0.03 -2.36 -1.76
N ALA A 173 -0.28 -1.09 -2.11
CA ALA A 173 0.63 -0.27 -2.88
C ALA A 173 1.31 0.72 -1.92
N ASP A 174 2.56 0.43 -1.55
CA ASP A 174 3.30 1.25 -0.58
C ASP A 174 4.13 2.30 -1.32
N GLU A 175 3.61 3.52 -1.42
CA GLU A 175 4.21 4.67 -2.11
C GLU A 175 4.76 4.34 -3.52
N PRO A 176 3.97 3.73 -4.42
CA PRO A 176 4.48 3.06 -5.63
C PRO A 176 5.04 4.02 -6.68
N THR A 177 5.01 5.32 -6.45
CA THR A 177 5.43 6.34 -7.42
C THR A 177 6.42 7.37 -6.88
N THR A 178 6.82 7.28 -5.61
CA THR A 178 7.64 8.29 -4.92
C THR A 178 9.03 8.49 -5.56
N ALA A 179 9.61 7.45 -6.16
CA ALA A 179 10.93 7.49 -6.79
C ALA A 179 10.90 7.80 -8.30
N LEU A 180 9.74 8.24 -8.84
CA LEU A 180 9.54 8.45 -10.27
C LEU A 180 9.36 9.93 -10.61
N ASP A 181 9.79 10.33 -11.81
CA ASP A 181 9.45 11.66 -12.34
C ASP A 181 7.95 11.81 -12.57
N VAL A 182 7.46 13.07 -12.62
CA VAL A 182 6.04 13.41 -12.69
C VAL A 182 5.32 12.76 -13.88
N THR A 183 6.01 12.63 -15.01
CA THR A 183 5.41 12.07 -16.23
C THR A 183 5.24 10.56 -16.10
N VAL A 184 6.27 9.86 -15.63
CA VAL A 184 6.24 8.42 -15.37
C VAL A 184 5.26 8.11 -14.22
N GLN A 185 5.24 8.93 -13.15
CA GLN A 185 4.27 8.82 -12.06
C GLN A 185 2.82 8.78 -12.59
N LYS A 186 2.43 9.73 -13.44
CA LYS A 186 1.08 9.77 -14.03
C LYS A 186 0.76 8.50 -14.83
N GLN A 187 1.72 7.99 -15.60
CA GLN A 187 1.54 6.75 -16.37
C GLN A 187 1.37 5.52 -15.47
N ILE A 188 2.18 5.42 -14.42
CA ILE A 188 2.12 4.31 -13.46
C ILE A 188 0.81 4.32 -12.66
N LEU A 189 0.35 5.49 -12.21
CA LEU A 189 -0.93 5.61 -11.50
C LEU A 189 -2.10 5.19 -12.38
N ARG A 190 -2.10 5.63 -13.65
CA ARG A 190 -3.11 5.22 -14.62
C ARG A 190 -3.10 3.71 -14.84
N LEU A 191 -1.90 3.14 -15.00
CA LEU A 191 -1.73 1.71 -15.16
C LEU A 191 -2.24 0.91 -13.95
N ILE A 192 -1.90 1.34 -12.72
CA ILE A 192 -2.39 0.70 -11.49
C ILE A 192 -3.93 0.73 -11.45
N LYS A 193 -4.54 1.86 -11.81
CA LYS A 193 -6.00 1.99 -11.86
C LYS A 193 -6.61 1.07 -12.91
N GLU A 194 -6.09 1.05 -14.13
CA GLU A 194 -6.55 0.17 -15.22
C GLU A 194 -6.46 -1.32 -14.82
N MET A 195 -5.35 -1.72 -14.21
CA MET A 195 -5.16 -3.09 -13.72
C MET A 195 -6.13 -3.41 -12.57
N GLN A 196 -6.32 -2.48 -11.63
CA GLN A 196 -7.25 -2.64 -10.51
C GLN A 196 -8.69 -2.82 -10.97
N GLU A 197 -9.15 -1.98 -11.91
CA GLU A 197 -10.50 -2.07 -12.48
C GLU A 197 -10.69 -3.38 -13.27
N ARG A 198 -9.72 -3.76 -14.11
CA ARG A 198 -9.77 -4.99 -14.92
C ARG A 198 -9.85 -6.25 -14.07
N HIS A 199 -9.09 -6.31 -12.99
CA HIS A 199 -9.02 -7.49 -12.11
C HIS A 199 -9.97 -7.41 -10.90
N ASN A 200 -10.72 -6.30 -10.76
CA ASN A 200 -11.62 -6.03 -9.63
C ASN A 200 -10.95 -6.29 -8.26
N THR A 201 -9.69 -5.86 -8.14
CA THR A 201 -8.86 -6.07 -6.96
C THR A 201 -9.06 -4.94 -5.95
N ALA A 202 -9.23 -5.25 -4.66
CA ALA A 202 -9.19 -4.23 -3.61
C ALA A 202 -7.76 -3.66 -3.50
N LEU A 203 -7.64 -2.35 -3.30
CA LEU A 203 -6.34 -1.68 -3.22
C LEU A 203 -6.24 -0.81 -1.96
N LEU A 204 -5.27 -1.12 -1.09
CA LEU A 204 -4.84 -0.22 -0.02
C LEU A 204 -3.66 0.60 -0.51
N PHE A 205 -3.91 1.86 -0.84
CA PHE A 205 -2.92 2.75 -1.45
C PHE A 205 -2.27 3.65 -0.39
N VAL A 206 -1.04 3.34 -0.02
CA VAL A 206 -0.26 4.14 0.94
C VAL A 206 0.44 5.27 0.21
N THR A 207 0.19 6.51 0.62
CA THR A 207 0.81 7.70 0.02
C THR A 207 0.78 8.89 0.98
N HIS A 208 1.63 9.87 0.73
CA HIS A 208 1.55 11.20 1.35
C HIS A 208 1.03 12.25 0.35
N ASP A 209 0.77 11.87 -0.90
CA ASP A 209 0.32 12.78 -1.98
C ASP A 209 -1.21 12.75 -2.11
N LEU A 210 -1.88 13.78 -1.57
CA LEU A 210 -3.33 13.95 -1.68
C LEU A 210 -3.80 14.19 -3.12
N GLY A 211 -2.93 14.71 -4.00
CA GLY A 211 -3.23 14.86 -5.42
C GLY A 211 -3.37 13.52 -6.14
N VAL A 212 -2.65 12.50 -5.68
CA VAL A 212 -2.82 11.11 -6.13
C VAL A 212 -4.12 10.54 -5.60
N VAL A 213 -4.42 10.73 -4.31
CA VAL A 213 -5.64 10.26 -3.66
C VAL A 213 -6.89 10.75 -4.39
N ALA A 214 -6.95 12.03 -4.72
CA ALA A 214 -8.06 12.65 -5.44
C ALA A 214 -8.35 12.01 -6.82
N LYS A 215 -7.34 11.37 -7.44
CA LYS A 215 -7.46 10.82 -8.80
C LYS A 215 -7.86 9.36 -8.87
N ILE A 216 -7.47 8.56 -7.87
CA ILE A 216 -7.60 7.10 -7.96
C ILE A 216 -8.37 6.46 -6.81
N CYS A 217 -8.55 7.15 -5.67
CA CYS A 217 -9.16 6.55 -4.48
C CYS A 217 -10.63 6.95 -4.33
N GLN A 218 -11.43 6.06 -3.74
CA GLN A 218 -12.81 6.32 -3.36
C GLN A 218 -12.91 6.81 -1.91
N ASN A 219 -12.14 6.20 -1.02
CA ASN A 219 -12.10 6.52 0.40
C ASN A 219 -10.66 6.75 0.86
N LEU A 220 -10.51 7.43 1.98
CA LEU A 220 -9.22 7.63 2.61
C LEU A 220 -9.29 7.50 4.13
N THR A 221 -8.17 7.13 4.71
CA THR A 221 -7.93 7.06 6.15
C THR A 221 -6.69 7.91 6.46
N VAL A 222 -6.85 8.93 7.31
CA VAL A 222 -5.76 9.81 7.75
C VAL A 222 -5.13 9.24 9.01
N LEU A 223 -3.81 9.05 8.97
CA LEU A 223 -3.03 8.48 10.06
C LEU A 223 -2.01 9.49 10.59
N PHE A 224 -1.90 9.59 11.92
CA PHE A 224 -0.86 10.35 12.60
C PHE A 224 -0.36 9.57 13.81
N GLY A 225 0.96 9.41 13.96
CA GLY A 225 1.58 8.75 15.09
C GLY A 225 1.02 7.36 15.43
N GLY A 226 0.63 6.59 14.41
CA GLY A 226 0.04 5.26 14.56
C GLY A 226 -1.44 5.24 14.94
N LYS A 227 -2.13 6.37 14.95
CA LYS A 227 -3.56 6.51 15.27
C LYS A 227 -4.32 6.99 14.03
N VAL A 228 -5.51 6.44 13.79
CA VAL A 228 -6.45 6.96 12.79
C VAL A 228 -7.09 8.23 13.35
N LEU A 229 -7.01 9.34 12.61
CA LEU A 229 -7.59 10.62 12.96
C LEU A 229 -8.90 10.90 12.25
N GLU A 230 -9.00 10.45 10.98
CA GLU A 230 -10.20 10.68 10.16
C GLU A 230 -10.34 9.59 9.10
N GLU A 231 -11.57 9.18 8.85
CA GLU A 231 -11.95 8.35 7.70
C GLU A 231 -13.07 9.05 6.94
N ALA A 232 -12.95 9.13 5.62
CA ALA A 232 -13.94 9.80 4.78
C ALA A 232 -13.95 9.26 3.35
N ALA A 233 -15.05 9.47 2.64
CA ALA A 233 -15.05 9.47 1.18
C ALA A 233 -14.14 10.60 0.67
N VAL A 234 -13.40 10.35 -0.40
CA VAL A 234 -12.44 11.32 -0.96
C VAL A 234 -13.10 12.66 -1.26
N GLU A 235 -14.27 12.65 -1.90
CA GLU A 235 -15.02 13.88 -2.21
C GLU A 235 -15.37 14.68 -0.95
N ALA A 236 -15.85 14.02 0.10
CA ALA A 236 -16.21 14.66 1.37
C ALA A 236 -14.98 15.24 2.08
N PHE A 237 -13.86 14.52 2.06
CA PHE A 237 -12.61 15.00 2.63
C PHE A 237 -12.09 16.26 1.94
N PHE A 238 -12.10 16.32 0.60
CA PHE A 238 -11.64 17.50 -0.13
C PHE A 238 -12.60 18.69 0.00
N ALA A 239 -13.89 18.42 0.20
CA ALA A 239 -14.89 19.47 0.42
C ALA A 239 -14.81 20.08 1.82
N ALA A 240 -14.73 19.25 2.87
CA ALA A 240 -14.79 19.69 4.26
C ALA A 240 -14.14 18.67 5.23
N PRO A 241 -12.80 18.61 5.32
CA PRO A 241 -12.12 17.72 6.26
C PRO A 241 -12.50 18.07 7.71
N GLN A 242 -12.83 17.04 8.50
CA GLN A 242 -13.39 17.23 9.83
C GLN A 242 -12.30 17.45 10.90
N HIS A 243 -11.21 16.72 10.82
CA HIS A 243 -10.14 16.80 11.81
C HIS A 243 -9.22 18.03 11.58
N PRO A 244 -8.78 18.78 12.61
CA PRO A 244 -7.86 19.93 12.46
C PRO A 244 -6.58 19.59 11.69
N TYR A 245 -5.99 18.42 11.96
CA TYR A 245 -4.82 17.93 11.24
C TYR A 245 -5.10 17.67 9.75
N SER A 246 -6.26 17.10 9.41
CA SER A 246 -6.67 16.85 8.03
C SER A 246 -6.84 18.16 7.24
N ARG A 247 -7.42 19.19 7.87
CA ARG A 247 -7.51 20.54 7.30
C ARG A 247 -6.14 21.14 7.01
N ALA A 248 -5.23 21.02 7.99
CA ALA A 248 -3.86 21.50 7.83
C ALA A 248 -3.08 20.71 6.77
N LEU A 249 -3.26 19.39 6.70
CA LEU A 249 -2.63 18.53 5.70
C LEU A 249 -3.11 18.88 4.28
N LEU A 250 -4.42 19.12 4.12
CA LEU A 250 -4.99 19.55 2.84
C LEU A 250 -4.49 20.95 2.45
N ALA A 251 -4.36 21.89 3.39
CA ALA A 251 -3.83 23.23 3.14
C ALA A 251 -2.34 23.22 2.78
N ALA A 252 -1.58 22.24 3.27
CA ALA A 252 -0.17 22.05 2.94
C ALA A 252 0.06 21.37 1.58
N THR A 253 -1.01 20.87 0.94
CA THR A 253 -0.89 20.14 -0.32
C THR A 253 -0.97 21.09 -1.53
N PRO A 254 0.00 21.02 -2.49
CA PRO A 254 -0.03 21.85 -3.69
C PRO A 254 -1.30 21.62 -4.50
N LYS A 255 -2.00 22.69 -4.83
CA LYS A 255 -3.11 22.64 -5.80
C LYS A 255 -2.56 22.81 -7.21
N TYR A 256 -2.73 21.81 -8.05
CA TYR A 256 -2.30 21.89 -9.47
C TYR A 256 -2.96 23.04 -10.25
N THR A 257 -4.06 23.62 -9.73
CA THR A 257 -4.81 24.74 -10.33
C THR A 257 -4.29 26.11 -9.90
N ASP A 258 -3.40 26.18 -8.91
CA ASP A 258 -2.84 27.42 -8.38
C ASP A 258 -1.34 27.23 -8.09
N PRO A 259 -0.47 27.39 -9.12
CA PRO A 259 0.96 27.20 -8.98
C PRO A 259 1.62 28.26 -8.07
N ASP A 260 0.97 29.39 -7.84
CA ASP A 260 1.49 30.48 -6.99
C ASP A 260 0.98 30.39 -5.53
N GLN A 261 0.26 29.32 -5.19
CA GLN A 261 -0.24 29.11 -3.83
C GLN A 261 0.92 29.04 -2.83
N ASN A 262 0.96 29.95 -1.86
CA ASN A 262 1.83 29.84 -0.70
C ASN A 262 1.47 28.59 0.11
N LEU A 263 2.26 27.54 -0.03
CA LEU A 263 2.10 26.31 0.74
C LEU A 263 2.34 26.62 2.21
N THR A 264 1.32 26.46 3.03
CA THR A 264 1.45 26.59 4.48
C THR A 264 1.73 25.20 5.06
N PRO A 265 2.92 24.94 5.60
CA PRO A 265 3.18 23.65 6.24
C PRO A 265 2.19 23.42 7.39
N VAL A 266 1.98 22.14 7.74
CA VAL A 266 1.14 21.81 8.90
C VAL A 266 1.65 22.59 10.12
N PRO A 267 0.81 23.41 10.78
CA PRO A 267 1.24 24.22 11.91
C PRO A 267 1.82 23.37 13.04
N GLN A 268 3.01 23.72 13.52
CA GLN A 268 3.71 22.96 14.55
C GLN A 268 2.87 22.74 15.81
N ARG A 269 2.03 23.72 16.17
CA ARG A 269 1.09 23.61 17.29
C ARG A 269 0.14 22.40 17.17
N ILE A 270 -0.39 22.13 15.96
CA ILE A 270 -1.27 20.97 15.73
C ILE A 270 -0.50 19.67 15.95
N ILE A 271 0.76 19.61 15.49
CA ILE A 271 1.63 18.47 15.68
C ILE A 271 1.94 18.25 17.17
N ASP A 272 2.26 19.34 17.89
CA ASP A 272 2.60 19.30 19.32
C ASP A 272 1.39 18.86 20.17
N ASP A 273 0.20 19.39 19.87
CA ASP A 273 -1.06 19.03 20.55
C ASP A 273 -1.35 17.52 20.37
N LEU A 274 -1.26 17.01 19.14
CA LEU A 274 -1.46 15.58 18.84
C LEU A 274 -0.41 14.70 19.51
N GLN A 275 0.86 15.11 19.53
CA GLN A 275 1.90 14.36 20.23
C GLN A 275 1.68 14.35 21.74
N ALA A 276 1.16 15.44 22.30
CA ALA A 276 0.80 15.52 23.73
C ALA A 276 -0.35 14.56 24.05
N GLU A 277 -1.40 14.53 23.22
CA GLU A 277 -2.51 13.57 23.35
C GLU A 277 -2.03 12.10 23.32
N LEU A 278 -1.14 11.77 22.37
CA LEU A 278 -0.59 10.42 22.27
C LEU A 278 0.19 10.03 23.52
N ARG A 279 1.02 10.94 24.06
CA ARG A 279 1.79 10.70 25.30
C ARG A 279 0.89 10.57 26.52
N PHE A 280 -0.19 11.35 26.61
CA PHE A 280 -1.15 11.25 27.69
C PHE A 280 -1.88 9.91 27.68
N ALA A 281 -2.36 9.48 26.51
CA ALA A 281 -3.01 8.18 26.34
C ALA A 281 -2.11 7.00 26.74
N GLU A 282 -0.81 7.08 26.46
CA GLU A 282 0.17 6.05 26.85
C GLU A 282 0.32 5.93 28.37
N ARG A 283 0.31 7.06 29.10
CA ARG A 283 0.44 7.08 30.57
C ARG A 283 -0.79 6.51 31.29
N THR A 284 -1.95 6.57 30.64
CA THR A 284 -3.23 6.12 31.23
C THR A 284 -3.50 4.64 30.97
N THR A 285 -2.75 4.02 30.07
CA THR A 285 -2.94 2.61 29.68
C THR A 285 -1.89 1.66 30.29
N THR A 286 -0.94 2.21 31.06
CA THR A 286 0.08 1.47 31.83
C THR A 286 -0.36 1.30 33.26
#